data_681fd01f4b197371a65e7d9b8f5ed046
#
_entry.id   681fd01f4b197371a65e7d9b8f5ed046
#
_cell.length_a   1.000
_cell.length_b   1.000
_cell.length_c   1.000
_cell.angle_alpha   90.00
_cell.angle_beta   90.00
_cell.angle_gamma   90.00
#
_symmetry.space_group_name_H-M   'P 1'
#
loop_
_entity.id
_entity.type
_entity.pdbx_description
1 polymer ?
#
loop_
_entity_poly.entity_id
_entity_poly.type
_entity_poly.pdbx_seq_one_letter_code
_entity_poly.pdbx_strand_id
1 'polypeptide(L)'
;MINGTVFDIQRFSIHDGPGIRTTVFLKGCPLNCLWCHNPESKSSKPQLSFTPMRCIGCGACLKACKHNAHQLNEKGEHVINRSACVLCGECVKTCYAEALEMIGKTMTVEEVIEEVLKDEPFYETSGGGMTISGGEPLFQPDFSVALLESAKAHKLDTGIETSGFASWATLERFIPLVDHFMFDIKETDPKRHEHVTGRPLEPIVANLKKLHDSGAEILVRFPMVPNVNALPEHFKGIGELAKSLPNVKGFEIMPYHRLGESKLDRLGLGASPIKTEPPENDVFNGWIDTLESYGVHVINERKK
;
A
#
# COMPACT_ATOMS: atom_id res chain seq x y z
N MET A 1 6.56 19.94 -15.89
CA MET A 1 7.07 18.73 -15.18
C MET A 1 5.91 18.12 -14.42
N ILE A 2 5.68 16.82 -14.57
CA ILE A 2 4.64 16.08 -13.82
C ILE A 2 5.21 15.72 -12.46
N ASN A 3 4.46 16.03 -11.40
CA ASN A 3 4.83 15.79 -10.01
C ASN A 3 3.80 14.90 -9.33
N GLY A 4 4.27 14.11 -8.36
CA GLY A 4 3.41 13.33 -7.49
C GLY A 4 3.83 13.37 -6.04
N THR A 5 2.97 12.92 -5.16
CA THR A 5 3.29 12.81 -3.73
C THR A 5 3.69 11.37 -3.42
N VAL A 6 4.96 11.18 -3.11
CA VAL A 6 5.58 9.90 -2.73
C VAL A 6 5.79 9.91 -1.22
N PHE A 7 5.48 8.82 -0.53
CA PHE A 7 5.76 8.77 0.90
C PHE A 7 6.94 7.86 1.26
N ASP A 8 7.28 6.90 0.39
CA ASP A 8 8.44 6.04 0.57
C ASP A 8 8.93 5.52 -0.78
N ILE A 9 10.22 5.18 -0.87
CA ILE A 9 10.82 4.43 -1.97
C ILE A 9 11.62 3.31 -1.33
N GLN A 10 11.05 2.11 -1.35
CA GLN A 10 11.66 0.93 -0.74
C GLN A 10 12.51 0.18 -1.76
N ARG A 11 13.80 0.17 -1.54
CA ARG A 11 14.77 -0.59 -2.33
C ARG A 11 14.82 -2.04 -1.84
N PHE A 12 15.26 -2.96 -2.72
CA PHE A 12 15.42 -4.39 -2.41
C PHE A 12 14.14 -5.09 -1.91
N SER A 13 12.99 -4.70 -2.42
CA SER A 13 11.74 -5.41 -2.15
C SER A 13 11.71 -6.75 -2.88
N ILE A 14 11.28 -7.82 -2.17
CA ILE A 14 11.21 -9.20 -2.69
C ILE A 14 9.79 -9.77 -2.65
N HIS A 15 8.80 -8.96 -2.30
CA HIS A 15 7.40 -9.36 -2.17
C HIS A 15 6.44 -8.55 -3.06
N ASP A 16 6.97 -7.58 -3.82
CA ASP A 16 6.17 -6.65 -4.61
C ASP A 16 6.27 -6.95 -6.11
N GLY A 17 6.33 -8.23 -6.46
CA GLY A 17 6.44 -8.76 -7.81
C GLY A 17 7.69 -9.63 -8.03
N PRO A 18 7.96 -10.07 -9.28
CA PRO A 18 9.09 -10.93 -9.59
C PRO A 18 10.45 -10.26 -9.34
N GLY A 19 11.41 -11.04 -8.87
CA GLY A 19 12.80 -10.61 -8.68
C GLY A 19 12.98 -9.59 -7.56
N ILE A 20 14.11 -8.88 -7.58
CA ILE A 20 14.39 -7.76 -6.66
C ILE A 20 13.80 -6.49 -7.27
N ARG A 21 13.04 -5.74 -6.48
CA ARG A 21 12.33 -4.56 -6.96
C ARG A 21 12.61 -3.32 -6.13
N THR A 22 12.49 -2.16 -6.75
CA THR A 22 12.33 -0.91 -6.02
C THR A 22 10.85 -0.53 -6.08
N THR A 23 10.21 -0.45 -4.90
CA THR A 23 8.80 -0.13 -4.78
C THR A 23 8.60 1.33 -4.43
N VAL A 24 7.90 2.06 -5.29
CA VAL A 24 7.55 3.48 -5.12
C VAL A 24 6.17 3.58 -4.49
N PHE A 25 6.10 4.08 -3.26
CA PHE A 25 4.85 4.18 -2.51
C PHE A 25 4.24 5.57 -2.62
N LEU A 26 3.08 5.66 -3.29
CA LEU A 26 2.36 6.92 -3.51
C LEU A 26 1.37 7.24 -2.40
N LYS A 27 1.13 8.53 -2.14
CA LYS A 27 0.07 8.99 -1.23
C LYS A 27 -1.27 9.16 -1.95
N GLY A 28 -2.33 9.01 -1.20
CA GLY A 28 -3.71 9.06 -1.65
C GLY A 28 -4.28 7.67 -1.92
N CYS A 29 -5.35 7.34 -1.23
CA CYS A 29 -6.11 6.12 -1.45
C CYS A 29 -7.60 6.44 -1.33
N PRO A 30 -8.44 6.03 -2.30
CA PRO A 30 -9.87 6.21 -2.21
C PRO A 30 -10.54 5.27 -1.20
N LEU A 31 -9.86 4.17 -0.84
CA LEU A 31 -10.34 3.19 0.14
C LEU A 31 -9.94 3.60 1.56
N ASN A 32 -10.74 3.18 2.53
CA ASN A 32 -10.49 3.35 3.96
C ASN A 32 -10.51 2.01 4.69
N CYS A 33 -9.69 1.05 4.22
CA CYS A 33 -9.63 -0.29 4.78
C CYS A 33 -9.37 -0.27 6.29
N LEU A 34 -10.12 -1.07 7.05
CA LEU A 34 -10.00 -1.15 8.51
C LEU A 34 -8.64 -1.70 8.96
N TRP A 35 -8.01 -2.55 8.15
CA TRP A 35 -6.70 -3.16 8.41
C TRP A 35 -5.57 -2.56 7.59
N CYS A 36 -5.66 -1.29 7.20
CA CYS A 36 -4.67 -0.67 6.31
C CYS A 36 -3.25 -0.78 6.88
N HIS A 37 -2.35 -1.39 6.11
CA HIS A 37 -0.93 -1.52 6.49
C HIS A 37 -0.13 -0.24 6.25
N ASN A 38 -0.63 0.64 5.37
CA ASN A 38 -0.02 1.92 5.02
C ASN A 38 -0.97 3.09 5.31
N PRO A 39 -1.40 3.33 6.58
CA PRO A 39 -2.32 4.42 6.91
C PRO A 39 -1.76 5.80 6.54
N GLU A 40 -0.44 5.96 6.45
CA GLU A 40 0.24 7.14 5.95
C GLU A 40 -0.06 7.44 4.48
N SER A 41 -0.51 6.47 3.73
CA SER A 41 -0.86 6.65 2.33
C SER A 41 -2.30 7.13 2.10
N LYS A 42 -3.20 7.00 3.09
CA LYS A 42 -4.63 7.34 2.91
C LYS A 42 -4.84 8.79 2.51
N SER A 43 -4.18 9.72 3.20
CA SER A 43 -4.20 11.14 2.83
C SER A 43 -3.30 11.40 1.63
N SER A 44 -3.77 12.19 0.66
CA SER A 44 -2.94 12.68 -0.44
C SER A 44 -1.99 13.81 -0.04
N LYS A 45 -2.22 14.42 1.15
CA LYS A 45 -1.40 15.53 1.65
C LYS A 45 -0.26 15.01 2.53
N PRO A 46 0.87 15.72 2.60
CA PRO A 46 1.91 15.44 3.60
C PRO A 46 1.34 15.38 5.02
N GLN A 47 1.99 14.62 5.90
CA GLN A 47 1.60 14.47 7.30
C GLN A 47 2.84 14.45 8.20
N LEU A 48 2.73 15.04 9.39
CA LEU A 48 3.78 14.95 10.39
C LEU A 48 3.64 13.65 11.19
N SER A 49 4.65 12.79 11.12
CA SER A 49 4.80 11.59 11.93
C SER A 49 5.62 11.91 13.17
N PHE A 50 5.23 11.33 14.32
CA PHE A 50 5.99 11.41 15.57
C PHE A 50 6.16 10.02 16.16
N THR A 51 7.41 9.64 16.42
CA THR A 51 7.79 8.37 17.04
C THR A 51 8.22 8.61 18.48
N PRO A 52 7.33 8.46 19.49
CA PRO A 52 7.62 8.79 20.89
C PRO A 52 8.86 8.08 21.43
N MET A 53 9.06 6.81 21.06
CA MET A 53 10.20 6.00 21.52
C MET A 53 11.57 6.54 21.10
N ARG A 54 11.63 7.34 20.03
CA ARG A 54 12.87 8.03 19.58
C ARG A 54 13.05 9.38 20.26
N CYS A 55 12.01 9.94 20.90
CA CYS A 55 12.06 11.27 21.48
C CYS A 55 12.92 11.31 22.75
N ILE A 56 13.98 12.11 22.73
CA ILE A 56 14.89 12.32 23.87
C ILE A 56 14.47 13.47 24.80
N GLY A 57 13.31 14.09 24.58
CA GLY A 57 12.78 15.16 25.42
C GLY A 57 13.55 16.49 25.35
N CYS A 58 14.38 16.72 24.34
CA CYS A 58 15.25 17.91 24.24
C CYS A 58 14.53 19.24 24.05
N GLY A 59 13.23 19.24 23.71
CA GLY A 59 12.41 20.46 23.55
C GLY A 59 12.74 21.33 22.34
N ALA A 60 13.63 20.91 21.43
CA ALA A 60 14.00 21.70 20.24
C ALA A 60 12.78 21.99 19.34
N CYS A 61 11.89 21.02 19.13
CA CYS A 61 10.66 21.17 18.35
C CYS A 61 9.66 22.17 18.97
N LEU A 62 9.59 22.26 20.31
CA LEU A 62 8.75 23.25 20.98
C LEU A 62 9.22 24.67 20.69
N LYS A 63 10.57 24.90 20.69
CA LYS A 63 11.18 26.19 20.40
C LYS A 63 11.08 26.57 18.92
N ALA A 64 11.18 25.58 18.00
CA ALA A 64 11.14 25.80 16.56
C ALA A 64 9.71 26.09 16.04
N CYS A 65 8.68 25.61 16.74
CA CYS A 65 7.32 25.70 16.26
C CYS A 65 6.68 27.07 16.55
N LYS A 66 6.53 27.89 15.51
CA LYS A 66 5.86 29.20 15.60
C LYS A 66 4.33 29.11 15.76
N HIS A 67 3.76 27.91 15.61
CA HIS A 67 2.31 27.67 15.62
C HIS A 67 1.84 26.97 16.91
N ASN A 68 2.71 26.81 17.91
CA ASN A 68 2.42 26.12 19.17
C ASN A 68 1.81 24.71 19.00
N ALA A 69 2.17 24.02 17.90
CA ALA A 69 1.68 22.69 17.65
C ALA A 69 2.35 21.62 18.55
N HIS A 70 3.54 21.89 19.06
CA HIS A 70 4.24 21.02 20.00
C HIS A 70 4.03 21.47 21.43
N GLN A 71 3.62 20.54 22.30
CA GLN A 71 3.26 20.82 23.71
C GLN A 71 3.77 19.68 24.59
N LEU A 72 3.84 19.95 25.90
CA LEU A 72 4.01 18.90 26.91
C LEU A 72 2.66 18.67 27.57
N ASN A 73 2.28 17.40 27.76
CA ASN A 73 1.10 17.06 28.53
C ASN A 73 1.38 17.18 30.06
N GLU A 74 0.39 16.90 30.90
CA GLU A 74 0.50 16.97 32.36
C GLU A 74 1.58 16.06 32.94
N LYS A 75 1.99 15.01 32.21
CA LYS A 75 3.07 14.10 32.60
C LYS A 75 4.44 14.55 32.09
N GLY A 76 4.52 15.70 31.41
CA GLY A 76 5.75 16.17 30.77
C GLY A 76 6.12 15.44 29.47
N GLU A 77 5.23 14.63 28.91
CA GLU A 77 5.48 13.93 27.65
C GLU A 77 5.15 14.84 26.47
N HIS A 78 5.95 14.76 25.43
CA HIS A 78 5.73 15.53 24.21
C HIS A 78 4.48 15.04 23.43
N VAL A 79 3.60 15.96 23.13
CA VAL A 79 2.38 15.75 22.33
C VAL A 79 2.29 16.77 21.20
N ILE A 80 1.56 16.42 20.12
CA ILE A 80 1.37 17.29 18.97
C ILE A 80 -0.12 17.68 18.86
N ASN A 81 -0.39 18.96 18.97
CA ASN A 81 -1.69 19.53 18.59
C ASN A 81 -1.75 19.62 17.06
N ARG A 82 -2.33 18.61 16.45
CA ARG A 82 -2.37 18.48 14.97
C ARG A 82 -3.27 19.52 14.30
N SER A 83 -4.25 20.08 15.01
CA SER A 83 -5.09 21.15 14.47
C SER A 83 -4.34 22.49 14.34
N ALA A 84 -3.32 22.72 15.16
CA ALA A 84 -2.44 23.89 15.07
C ALA A 84 -1.27 23.69 14.12
N CYS A 85 -1.02 22.46 13.66
CA CYS A 85 0.12 22.14 12.80
C CYS A 85 -0.15 22.54 11.34
N VAL A 86 0.68 23.43 10.79
CA VAL A 86 0.61 23.88 9.39
C VAL A 86 1.54 23.10 8.46
N LEU A 87 2.16 22.02 8.93
CA LEU A 87 3.07 21.14 8.17
C LEU A 87 4.30 21.85 7.56
N CYS A 88 4.81 22.90 8.20
CA CYS A 88 5.95 23.65 7.70
C CYS A 88 7.30 22.89 7.76
N GLY A 89 7.40 21.80 8.52
CA GLY A 89 8.60 20.96 8.60
C GLY A 89 9.74 21.48 9.50
N GLU A 90 9.64 22.68 10.09
CA GLU A 90 10.73 23.27 10.89
C GLU A 90 11.12 22.39 12.10
N CYS A 91 10.15 21.74 12.73
CA CYS A 91 10.38 20.81 13.84
C CYS A 91 11.14 19.54 13.40
N VAL A 92 10.97 19.10 12.16
CA VAL A 92 11.68 17.94 11.60
C VAL A 92 13.16 18.29 11.43
N LYS A 93 13.48 19.46 10.86
CA LYS A 93 14.87 19.94 10.65
C LYS A 93 15.66 20.06 11.94
N THR A 94 14.97 20.29 13.08
CA THR A 94 15.61 20.48 14.38
C THR A 94 15.61 19.23 15.27
N CYS A 95 15.04 18.11 14.79
CA CYS A 95 14.91 16.89 15.56
C CYS A 95 16.15 15.99 15.41
N TYR A 96 17.16 16.16 16.23
CA TYR A 96 18.38 15.34 16.19
C TYR A 96 18.16 13.85 16.44
N ALA A 97 17.09 13.50 17.16
CA ALA A 97 16.70 12.11 17.43
C ALA A 97 15.86 11.47 16.31
N GLU A 98 15.60 12.22 15.24
CA GLU A 98 14.74 11.77 14.12
C GLU A 98 13.39 11.20 14.58
N ALA A 99 12.88 11.72 15.71
CA ALA A 99 11.58 11.33 16.25
C ALA A 99 10.41 11.96 15.47
N LEU A 100 10.69 13.02 14.71
CA LEU A 100 9.73 13.73 13.86
C LEU A 100 10.12 13.55 12.40
N GLU A 101 9.14 13.22 11.58
CA GLU A 101 9.33 12.99 10.14
C GLU A 101 8.16 13.56 9.35
N MET A 102 8.44 14.14 8.19
CA MET A 102 7.40 14.54 7.25
C MET A 102 7.13 13.39 6.28
N ILE A 103 5.96 12.78 6.39
CA ILE A 103 5.50 11.70 5.52
C ILE A 103 4.82 12.29 4.29
N GLY A 104 5.38 12.01 3.13
CA GLY A 104 4.93 12.51 1.83
C GLY A 104 5.74 13.72 1.37
N LYS A 105 6.44 13.52 0.26
CA LYS A 105 7.26 14.51 -0.43
C LYS A 105 6.75 14.65 -1.87
N THR A 106 6.60 15.86 -2.34
CA THR A 106 6.38 16.09 -3.78
C THR A 106 7.68 15.79 -4.52
N MET A 107 7.63 14.90 -5.49
CA MET A 107 8.76 14.50 -6.31
C MET A 107 8.40 14.57 -7.78
N THR A 108 9.38 14.89 -8.63
CA THR A 108 9.25 14.78 -10.08
C THR A 108 9.46 13.32 -10.52
N VAL A 109 9.07 13.01 -11.75
CA VAL A 109 9.32 11.69 -12.36
C VAL A 109 10.83 11.40 -12.39
N GLU A 110 11.64 12.38 -12.76
CA GLU A 110 13.09 12.28 -12.85
C GLU A 110 13.74 11.94 -11.50
N GLU A 111 13.33 12.63 -10.43
CA GLU A 111 13.83 12.38 -9.07
C GLU A 111 13.52 10.95 -8.59
N VAL A 112 12.31 10.43 -8.92
CA VAL A 112 11.94 9.06 -8.53
C VAL A 112 12.72 8.03 -9.35
N ILE A 113 12.83 8.23 -10.66
CA ILE A 113 13.53 7.28 -11.54
C ILE A 113 15.03 7.25 -11.23
N GLU A 114 15.63 8.38 -10.85
CA GLU A 114 17.03 8.43 -10.40
C GLU A 114 17.26 7.51 -9.18
N GLU A 115 16.31 7.49 -8.21
CA GLU A 115 16.37 6.56 -7.07
C GLU A 115 16.18 5.11 -7.50
N VAL A 116 15.22 4.83 -8.40
CA VAL A 116 14.93 3.49 -8.90
C VAL A 116 16.14 2.90 -9.64
N LEU A 117 16.81 3.69 -10.48
CA LEU A 117 17.95 3.23 -11.29
C LEU A 117 19.19 2.88 -10.45
N LYS A 118 19.26 3.26 -9.18
CA LYS A 118 20.37 2.84 -8.29
C LYS A 118 20.43 1.32 -8.08
N ASP A 119 19.33 0.62 -8.34
CA ASP A 119 19.22 -0.84 -8.20
C ASP A 119 19.23 -1.59 -9.54
N GLU A 120 19.46 -0.91 -10.67
CA GLU A 120 19.45 -1.49 -12.01
C GLU A 120 20.28 -2.78 -12.12
N PRO A 121 21.53 -2.89 -11.57
CA PRO A 121 22.31 -4.13 -11.65
C PRO A 121 21.63 -5.34 -10.97
N PHE A 122 20.78 -5.10 -9.98
CA PHE A 122 20.03 -6.16 -9.30
C PHE A 122 18.81 -6.58 -10.09
N TYR A 123 18.17 -5.66 -10.83
CA TYR A 123 17.06 -6.01 -11.72
C TYR A 123 17.50 -6.93 -12.84
N GLU A 124 18.63 -6.62 -13.48
CA GLU A 124 19.19 -7.45 -14.57
C GLU A 124 19.47 -8.90 -14.14
N THR A 125 19.97 -9.09 -12.91
CA THR A 125 20.33 -10.41 -12.41
C THR A 125 19.16 -11.21 -11.85
N SER A 126 18.11 -10.54 -11.36
CA SER A 126 16.98 -11.19 -10.70
C SER A 126 15.70 -11.25 -11.55
N GLY A 127 15.66 -10.58 -12.70
CA GLY A 127 14.43 -10.37 -13.46
C GLY A 127 13.44 -9.44 -12.73
N GLY A 128 13.96 -8.53 -11.90
CA GLY A 128 13.18 -7.55 -11.15
C GLY A 128 12.99 -6.22 -11.88
N GLY A 129 12.62 -5.18 -11.14
CA GLY A 129 12.36 -3.87 -11.72
C GLY A 129 11.70 -2.87 -10.77
N MET A 130 10.81 -2.03 -11.28
CA MET A 130 10.08 -1.05 -10.50
C MET A 130 8.64 -1.52 -10.25
N THR A 131 8.16 -1.34 -9.01
CA THR A 131 6.73 -1.48 -8.69
C THR A 131 6.19 -0.16 -8.15
N ILE A 132 5.00 0.23 -8.58
CA ILE A 132 4.26 1.35 -7.98
C ILE A 132 3.19 0.78 -7.05
N SER A 133 3.18 1.26 -5.80
CA SER A 133 2.28 0.83 -4.73
C SER A 133 1.91 2.03 -3.83
N GLY A 134 1.62 1.78 -2.56
CA GLY A 134 1.42 2.81 -1.54
C GLY A 134 0.00 2.91 -1.05
N GLY A 135 -0.72 3.98 -1.44
CA GLY A 135 -2.17 4.09 -1.29
C GLY A 135 -2.88 3.38 -2.43
N GLU A 136 -3.20 4.16 -3.46
CA GLU A 136 -3.72 3.63 -4.71
C GLU A 136 -3.01 4.37 -5.87
N PRO A 137 -2.20 3.68 -6.67
CA PRO A 137 -1.50 4.30 -7.81
C PRO A 137 -2.43 4.99 -8.79
N LEU A 138 -3.64 4.46 -8.98
CA LEU A 138 -4.67 5.05 -9.83
C LEU A 138 -5.26 6.35 -9.27
N PHE A 139 -4.89 6.75 -8.05
CA PHE A 139 -5.29 8.02 -7.45
C PHE A 139 -4.45 9.19 -7.98
N GLN A 140 -3.21 8.94 -8.40
CA GLN A 140 -2.32 9.91 -9.06
C GLN A 140 -2.00 9.44 -10.49
N PRO A 141 -3.01 9.27 -11.38
CA PRO A 141 -2.87 8.51 -12.62
C PRO A 141 -1.85 9.10 -13.59
N ASP A 142 -1.79 10.42 -13.72
CA ASP A 142 -0.85 11.06 -14.65
C ASP A 142 0.59 10.91 -14.19
N PHE A 143 0.84 10.99 -12.88
CA PHE A 143 2.17 10.77 -12.33
C PHE A 143 2.59 9.30 -12.42
N SER A 144 1.69 8.38 -12.09
CA SER A 144 1.95 6.94 -12.18
C SER A 144 2.23 6.50 -13.63
N VAL A 145 1.44 6.98 -14.60
CA VAL A 145 1.67 6.71 -16.02
C VAL A 145 3.04 7.24 -16.45
N ALA A 146 3.38 8.48 -16.11
CA ALA A 146 4.67 9.06 -16.47
C ALA A 146 5.87 8.32 -15.83
N LEU A 147 5.73 7.81 -14.59
CA LEU A 147 6.73 6.94 -13.96
C LEU A 147 6.92 5.64 -14.75
N LEU A 148 5.81 4.99 -15.13
CA LEU A 148 5.87 3.74 -15.89
C LEU A 148 6.46 3.96 -17.28
N GLU A 149 6.06 5.03 -17.99
CA GLU A 149 6.65 5.39 -19.29
C GLU A 149 8.16 5.61 -19.18
N SER A 150 8.60 6.31 -18.13
CA SER A 150 10.03 6.53 -17.89
C SER A 150 10.75 5.24 -17.55
N ALA A 151 10.17 4.36 -16.71
CA ALA A 151 10.73 3.04 -16.40
C ALA A 151 10.87 2.18 -17.67
N LYS A 152 9.85 2.17 -18.54
CA LYS A 152 9.90 1.48 -19.84
C LYS A 152 10.97 2.03 -20.77
N ALA A 153 11.18 3.34 -20.80
CA ALA A 153 12.25 3.96 -21.58
C ALA A 153 13.64 3.48 -21.13
N HIS A 154 13.81 3.15 -19.85
CA HIS A 154 15.01 2.51 -19.28
C HIS A 154 14.98 0.97 -19.36
N LYS A 155 13.98 0.38 -20.05
CA LYS A 155 13.82 -1.08 -20.21
C LYS A 155 13.62 -1.84 -18.91
N LEU A 156 13.11 -1.18 -17.87
CA LEU A 156 12.80 -1.83 -16.61
C LEU A 156 11.53 -2.67 -16.74
N ASP A 157 11.50 -3.80 -16.04
CA ASP A 157 10.28 -4.53 -15.75
C ASP A 157 9.41 -3.71 -14.79
N THR A 158 8.10 -3.67 -15.02
CA THR A 158 7.18 -2.79 -14.30
C THR A 158 6.04 -3.55 -13.66
N GLY A 159 5.80 -3.25 -12.39
CA GLY A 159 4.69 -3.77 -11.61
C GLY A 159 3.80 -2.67 -11.03
N ILE A 160 2.56 -3.03 -10.76
CA ILE A 160 1.62 -2.18 -10.04
C ILE A 160 0.84 -2.99 -9.01
N GLU A 161 0.71 -2.43 -7.80
CA GLU A 161 -0.20 -2.94 -6.78
C GLU A 161 -1.43 -2.03 -6.71
N THR A 162 -2.60 -2.57 -6.99
CA THR A 162 -3.82 -1.77 -7.07
C THR A 162 -5.05 -2.51 -6.54
N SER A 163 -5.98 -1.76 -5.94
CA SER A 163 -7.33 -2.24 -5.68
C SER A 163 -8.23 -2.16 -6.92
N GLY A 164 -7.80 -1.49 -7.98
CA GLY A 164 -8.58 -1.26 -9.19
C GLY A 164 -9.76 -0.31 -9.01
N PHE A 165 -9.87 0.42 -7.88
CA PHE A 165 -10.95 1.37 -7.67
C PHE A 165 -10.69 2.70 -8.37
N ALA A 166 -10.98 2.73 -9.66
CA ALA A 166 -10.89 3.90 -10.54
C ALA A 166 -11.90 3.77 -11.69
N SER A 167 -12.00 4.80 -12.54
CA SER A 167 -12.70 4.63 -13.82
C SER A 167 -11.94 3.66 -14.74
N TRP A 168 -12.64 2.91 -15.59
CA TRP A 168 -11.98 2.05 -16.57
C TRP A 168 -11.02 2.85 -17.46
N ALA A 169 -11.45 4.01 -17.93
CA ALA A 169 -10.61 4.89 -18.75
C ALA A 169 -9.29 5.30 -18.06
N THR A 170 -9.27 5.32 -16.74
CA THR A 170 -8.03 5.53 -15.96
C THR A 170 -7.17 4.28 -15.98
N LEU A 171 -7.73 3.11 -15.61
CA LEU A 171 -6.99 1.85 -15.51
C LEU A 171 -6.46 1.38 -16.88
N GLU A 172 -7.24 1.55 -17.96
CA GLU A 172 -6.85 1.17 -19.31
C GLU A 172 -5.53 1.80 -19.78
N ARG A 173 -5.20 3.01 -19.32
CA ARG A 173 -3.93 3.70 -19.62
C ARG A 173 -2.70 2.95 -19.13
N PHE A 174 -2.85 2.09 -18.14
CA PHE A 174 -1.76 1.35 -17.50
C PHE A 174 -1.45 0.04 -18.24
N ILE A 175 -2.41 -0.52 -18.99
CA ILE A 175 -2.26 -1.83 -19.65
C ILE A 175 -1.00 -1.93 -20.51
N PRO A 176 -0.68 -0.97 -21.40
CA PRO A 176 0.53 -1.07 -22.24
C PRO A 176 1.84 -0.81 -21.50
N LEU A 177 1.79 -0.40 -20.24
CA LEU A 177 2.94 0.07 -19.47
C LEU A 177 3.30 -0.85 -18.29
N VAL A 178 2.44 -1.81 -17.94
CA VAL A 178 2.60 -2.67 -16.77
C VAL A 178 2.78 -4.11 -17.21
N ASP A 179 3.89 -4.74 -16.79
CA ASP A 179 4.15 -6.16 -17.04
C ASP A 179 3.41 -7.04 -16.02
N HIS A 180 3.29 -6.60 -14.75
CA HIS A 180 2.71 -7.40 -13.67
C HIS A 180 1.69 -6.59 -12.87
N PHE A 181 0.40 -6.96 -12.98
CA PHE A 181 -0.66 -6.40 -12.14
C PHE A 181 -0.85 -7.27 -10.89
N MET A 182 -0.56 -6.74 -9.73
CA MET A 182 -0.94 -7.31 -8.43
C MET A 182 -2.26 -6.65 -8.01
N PHE A 183 -3.35 -7.37 -8.20
CA PHE A 183 -4.70 -6.82 -8.06
C PHE A 183 -5.36 -7.30 -6.76
N ASP A 184 -5.65 -6.37 -5.87
CA ASP A 184 -6.16 -6.67 -4.53
C ASP A 184 -7.68 -6.71 -4.47
N ILE A 185 -8.26 -7.85 -4.10
CA ILE A 185 -9.66 -8.01 -3.71
C ILE A 185 -9.75 -8.11 -2.19
N LYS A 186 -10.32 -7.09 -1.55
CA LYS A 186 -10.32 -6.96 -0.10
C LYS A 186 -11.43 -7.77 0.59
N GLU A 187 -12.55 -7.97 -0.08
CA GLU A 187 -13.71 -8.77 0.33
C GLU A 187 -14.56 -9.08 -0.91
N THR A 188 -15.26 -10.21 -0.94
CA THR A 188 -16.09 -10.65 -2.07
C THR A 188 -17.60 -10.43 -1.88
N ASP A 189 -18.07 -10.23 -0.65
CA ASP A 189 -19.44 -9.79 -0.41
C ASP A 189 -19.54 -8.26 -0.53
N PRO A 190 -20.45 -7.71 -1.38
CA PRO A 190 -20.52 -6.27 -1.64
C PRO A 190 -20.78 -5.43 -0.38
N LYS A 191 -21.67 -5.86 0.49
CA LYS A 191 -22.02 -5.11 1.72
C LYS A 191 -20.87 -5.11 2.71
N ARG A 192 -20.22 -6.25 2.85
CA ARG A 192 -19.03 -6.37 3.73
C ARG A 192 -17.85 -5.59 3.16
N HIS A 193 -17.65 -5.65 1.84
CA HIS A 193 -16.61 -4.86 1.17
C HIS A 193 -16.79 -3.37 1.46
N GLU A 194 -17.99 -2.84 1.27
CA GLU A 194 -18.28 -1.45 1.56
C GLU A 194 -18.07 -1.11 3.05
N HIS A 195 -18.49 -2.00 3.95
CA HIS A 195 -18.26 -1.83 5.39
C HIS A 195 -16.77 -1.77 5.75
N VAL A 196 -15.94 -2.65 5.21
CA VAL A 196 -14.53 -2.77 5.61
C VAL A 196 -13.59 -1.86 4.82
N THR A 197 -14.01 -1.33 3.66
CA THR A 197 -13.18 -0.48 2.79
C THR A 197 -13.74 0.93 2.58
N GLY A 198 -15.02 1.16 2.90
CA GLY A 198 -15.72 2.42 2.64
C GLY A 198 -16.04 2.65 1.17
N ARG A 199 -15.96 1.63 0.30
CA ARG A 199 -16.21 1.73 -1.15
C ARG A 199 -16.96 0.52 -1.69
N PRO A 200 -17.80 0.68 -2.74
CA PRO A 200 -18.49 -0.44 -3.38
C PRO A 200 -17.52 -1.39 -4.08
N LEU A 201 -17.85 -2.68 -4.12
CA LEU A 201 -17.06 -3.74 -4.75
C LEU A 201 -17.21 -3.77 -6.27
N GLU A 202 -18.39 -3.46 -6.78
CA GLU A 202 -18.78 -3.69 -8.17
C GLU A 202 -17.83 -3.04 -9.19
N PRO A 203 -17.37 -1.77 -9.04
CA PRO A 203 -16.41 -1.17 -9.95
C PRO A 203 -15.07 -1.91 -9.98
N ILE A 204 -14.62 -2.42 -8.83
CA ILE A 204 -13.36 -3.17 -8.68
C ILE A 204 -13.43 -4.47 -9.47
N VAL A 205 -14.48 -5.27 -9.25
CA VAL A 205 -14.65 -6.55 -9.95
C VAL A 205 -14.87 -6.33 -11.46
N ALA A 206 -15.60 -5.30 -11.84
CA ALA A 206 -15.78 -4.95 -13.25
C ALA A 206 -14.45 -4.59 -13.93
N ASN A 207 -13.60 -3.82 -13.26
CA ASN A 207 -12.26 -3.47 -13.74
C ASN A 207 -11.33 -4.69 -13.82
N LEU A 208 -11.35 -5.56 -12.79
CA LEU A 208 -10.57 -6.81 -12.81
C LEU A 208 -10.93 -7.70 -14.00
N LYS A 209 -12.22 -7.87 -14.30
CA LYS A 209 -12.69 -8.66 -15.46
C LYS A 209 -12.24 -8.04 -16.77
N LYS A 210 -12.39 -6.73 -16.95
CA LYS A 210 -11.92 -6.03 -18.16
C LYS A 210 -10.41 -6.12 -18.33
N LEU A 211 -9.66 -6.03 -17.23
CA LEU A 211 -8.21 -6.18 -17.24
C LEU A 211 -7.80 -7.60 -17.64
N HIS A 212 -8.49 -8.62 -17.10
CA HIS A 212 -8.32 -10.02 -17.50
C HIS A 212 -8.63 -10.22 -19.00
N ASP A 213 -9.75 -9.67 -19.48
CA ASP A 213 -10.16 -9.79 -20.90
C ASP A 213 -9.19 -9.07 -21.85
N SER A 214 -8.42 -8.10 -21.38
CA SER A 214 -7.35 -7.44 -22.16
C SER A 214 -6.10 -8.31 -22.36
N GLY A 215 -6.00 -9.44 -21.65
CA GLY A 215 -4.83 -10.32 -21.69
C GLY A 215 -3.67 -9.85 -20.80
N ALA A 216 -3.89 -8.89 -19.90
CA ALA A 216 -2.88 -8.45 -18.95
C ALA A 216 -2.44 -9.58 -18.00
N GLU A 217 -1.17 -9.56 -17.59
CA GLU A 217 -0.66 -10.50 -16.61
C GLU A 217 -1.10 -10.08 -15.20
N ILE A 218 -1.95 -10.89 -14.55
CA ILE A 218 -2.58 -10.55 -13.28
C ILE A 218 -2.28 -11.62 -12.24
N LEU A 219 -1.78 -11.19 -11.07
CA LEU A 219 -1.80 -11.91 -9.82
C LEU A 219 -2.90 -11.32 -8.95
N VAL A 220 -3.92 -12.11 -8.61
CA VAL A 220 -5.01 -11.63 -7.73
C VAL A 220 -4.62 -11.89 -6.28
N ARG A 221 -4.69 -10.85 -5.44
CA ARG A 221 -4.28 -10.93 -4.05
C ARG A 221 -5.45 -10.70 -3.11
N PHE A 222 -5.47 -11.46 -2.01
CA PHE A 222 -6.49 -11.38 -0.98
C PHE A 222 -5.84 -11.07 0.38
N PRO A 223 -5.89 -9.82 0.84
CA PRO A 223 -5.57 -9.51 2.24
C PRO A 223 -6.56 -10.22 3.17
N MET A 224 -6.08 -11.25 3.89
CA MET A 224 -6.91 -12.09 4.77
C MET A 224 -6.67 -11.73 6.23
N VAL A 225 -7.73 -11.30 6.89
CA VAL A 225 -7.72 -10.80 8.27
C VAL A 225 -8.58 -11.71 9.14
N PRO A 226 -8.00 -12.39 10.15
CA PRO A 226 -8.76 -13.24 11.06
C PRO A 226 -9.94 -12.50 11.69
N ASN A 227 -11.08 -13.14 11.79
CA ASN A 227 -12.33 -12.62 12.35
C ASN A 227 -12.92 -11.38 11.65
N VAL A 228 -12.33 -10.93 10.52
CA VAL A 228 -12.84 -9.81 9.75
C VAL A 228 -13.34 -10.26 8.38
N ASN A 229 -12.46 -10.79 7.52
CA ASN A 229 -12.84 -11.28 6.19
C ASN A 229 -12.41 -12.75 5.94
N ALA A 230 -11.57 -13.36 6.79
CA ALA A 230 -11.24 -14.79 6.71
C ALA A 230 -12.44 -15.65 7.15
N LEU A 231 -13.53 -15.63 6.38
CA LEU A 231 -14.82 -16.23 6.67
C LEU A 231 -15.29 -17.15 5.53
N PRO A 232 -16.11 -18.16 5.81
CA PRO A 232 -16.55 -19.14 4.80
C PRO A 232 -17.16 -18.50 3.54
N GLU A 233 -17.94 -17.43 3.70
CA GLU A 233 -18.59 -16.73 2.60
C GLU A 233 -17.56 -16.06 1.67
N HIS A 234 -16.49 -15.48 2.24
CA HIS A 234 -15.43 -14.86 1.48
C HIS A 234 -14.62 -15.92 0.71
N PHE A 235 -14.24 -17.04 1.33
CA PHE A 235 -13.58 -18.16 0.65
C PHE A 235 -14.41 -18.68 -0.52
N LYS A 236 -15.72 -18.85 -0.32
CA LYS A 236 -16.64 -19.25 -1.40
C LYS A 236 -16.65 -18.21 -2.53
N GLY A 237 -16.76 -16.91 -2.18
CA GLY A 237 -16.75 -15.82 -3.14
C GLY A 237 -15.43 -15.73 -3.94
N ILE A 238 -14.29 -16.01 -3.31
CA ILE A 238 -12.99 -16.13 -4.01
C ILE A 238 -13.04 -17.31 -5.01
N GLY A 239 -13.59 -18.47 -4.61
CA GLY A 239 -13.74 -19.61 -5.51
C GLY A 239 -14.63 -19.30 -6.72
N GLU A 240 -15.71 -18.56 -6.53
CA GLU A 240 -16.60 -18.11 -7.61
C GLU A 240 -15.91 -17.10 -8.53
N LEU A 241 -15.16 -16.15 -7.98
CA LEU A 241 -14.38 -15.19 -8.74
C LEU A 241 -13.30 -15.88 -9.57
N ALA A 242 -12.57 -16.83 -8.99
CA ALA A 242 -11.51 -17.58 -9.67
C ALA A 242 -12.00 -18.30 -10.92
N LYS A 243 -13.20 -18.89 -10.88
CA LYS A 243 -13.81 -19.53 -12.06
C LYS A 243 -14.04 -18.56 -13.23
N SER A 244 -14.22 -17.27 -12.94
CA SER A 244 -14.38 -16.22 -13.97
C SER A 244 -13.09 -15.64 -14.50
N LEU A 245 -11.93 -16.08 -13.96
CA LEU A 245 -10.59 -15.56 -14.28
C LEU A 245 -9.61 -16.70 -14.59
N PRO A 246 -9.83 -17.50 -15.63
CA PRO A 246 -9.08 -18.76 -15.86
C PRO A 246 -7.59 -18.55 -16.20
N ASN A 247 -7.22 -17.37 -16.69
CA ASN A 247 -5.87 -17.10 -17.22
C ASN A 247 -5.01 -16.18 -16.35
N VAL A 248 -5.38 -15.97 -15.08
CA VAL A 248 -4.52 -15.23 -14.15
C VAL A 248 -3.31 -16.08 -13.73
N LYS A 249 -2.22 -15.43 -13.34
CA LYS A 249 -1.00 -16.12 -12.87
C LYS A 249 -1.24 -16.98 -11.63
N GLY A 250 -2.20 -16.59 -10.81
CA GLY A 250 -2.58 -17.29 -9.59
C GLY A 250 -3.31 -16.37 -8.63
N PHE A 251 -3.52 -16.93 -7.45
CA PHE A 251 -4.20 -16.25 -6.35
C PHE A 251 -3.29 -16.30 -5.13
N GLU A 252 -3.05 -15.15 -4.52
CA GLU A 252 -2.16 -15.00 -3.38
C GLU A 252 -2.91 -14.54 -2.13
N ILE A 253 -2.70 -15.25 -1.03
CA ILE A 253 -3.19 -14.85 0.28
C ILE A 253 -2.16 -13.93 0.93
N MET A 254 -2.58 -12.71 1.28
CA MET A 254 -1.78 -11.76 2.06
C MET A 254 -2.21 -11.82 3.52
N PRO A 255 -1.51 -12.59 4.38
CA PRO A 255 -1.94 -12.71 5.78
C PRO A 255 -1.77 -11.39 6.53
N TYR A 256 -2.74 -11.08 7.39
CA TYR A 256 -2.69 -9.90 8.24
C TYR A 256 -1.43 -9.87 9.12
N HIS A 257 -0.88 -8.67 9.31
CA HIS A 257 0.17 -8.36 10.27
C HIS A 257 -0.08 -6.98 10.93
N ARG A 258 0.46 -6.75 12.13
CA ARG A 258 0.17 -5.56 12.94
C ARG A 258 1.05 -4.33 12.63
N LEU A 259 1.86 -4.36 11.58
CA LEU A 259 2.80 -3.27 11.27
C LEU A 259 2.13 -1.91 11.03
N GLY A 260 0.86 -1.90 10.56
CA GLY A 260 0.09 -0.67 10.38
C GLY A 260 -0.32 0.02 11.69
N GLU A 261 -0.45 -0.72 12.81
CA GLU A 261 -0.95 -0.17 14.07
C GLU A 261 -0.02 0.91 14.64
N SER A 262 1.28 0.66 14.68
CA SER A 262 2.27 1.64 15.16
C SER A 262 2.33 2.91 14.30
N LYS A 263 1.99 2.79 13.02
CA LYS A 263 1.94 3.91 12.09
C LYS A 263 0.72 4.82 12.36
N LEU A 264 -0.43 4.24 12.77
CA LEU A 264 -1.61 5.02 13.18
C LEU A 264 -1.27 5.93 14.36
N ASP A 265 -0.63 5.40 15.40
CA ASP A 265 -0.24 6.18 16.58
C ASP A 265 0.73 7.31 16.21
N ARG A 266 1.76 7.01 15.41
CA ARG A 266 2.74 8.02 14.96
C ARG A 266 2.10 9.16 14.17
N LEU A 267 1.03 8.87 13.43
CA LEU A 267 0.27 9.86 12.67
C LEU A 267 -0.83 10.56 13.51
N GLY A 268 -1.09 10.09 14.74
CA GLY A 268 -2.17 10.59 15.59
C GLY A 268 -3.56 10.28 15.05
N LEU A 269 -3.70 9.15 14.36
CA LEU A 269 -4.97 8.68 13.78
C LEU A 269 -5.78 7.80 14.76
N GLY A 270 -5.28 7.63 15.99
CA GLY A 270 -5.89 6.80 17.01
C GLY A 270 -5.56 5.31 16.89
N ALA A 271 -6.25 4.49 17.66
CA ALA A 271 -6.04 3.05 17.68
C ALA A 271 -6.57 2.38 16.41
N SER A 272 -6.04 1.20 16.10
CA SER A 272 -6.59 0.35 15.03
C SER A 272 -8.08 0.08 15.26
N PRO A 273 -8.93 0.21 14.24
CA PRO A 273 -10.36 -0.08 14.36
C PRO A 273 -10.65 -1.59 14.47
N ILE A 274 -9.66 -2.44 14.21
CA ILE A 274 -9.76 -3.88 14.38
C ILE A 274 -8.84 -4.36 15.51
N LYS A 275 -9.29 -5.42 16.22
CA LYS A 275 -8.51 -6.09 17.24
C LYS A 275 -8.40 -7.56 16.85
N THR A 276 -7.29 -7.90 16.22
CA THR A 276 -7.03 -9.27 15.76
C THR A 276 -5.52 -9.53 15.76
N GLU A 277 -5.16 -10.80 15.88
CA GLU A 277 -3.77 -11.23 15.80
C GLU A 277 -3.46 -11.76 14.39
N PRO A 278 -2.19 -11.73 13.96
CA PRO A 278 -1.77 -12.46 12.78
C PRO A 278 -2.15 -13.93 12.86
N PRO A 279 -2.47 -14.58 11.72
CA PRO A 279 -2.80 -16.01 11.74
C PRO A 279 -1.59 -16.86 12.11
N GLU A 280 -1.78 -17.88 12.93
CA GLU A 280 -0.83 -18.96 13.13
C GLU A 280 -0.63 -19.74 11.83
N ASN A 281 0.51 -20.45 11.71
CA ASN A 281 0.85 -21.18 10.49
C ASN A 281 -0.21 -22.21 10.08
N ASP A 282 -0.76 -22.94 11.05
CA ASP A 282 -1.82 -23.93 10.79
C ASP A 282 -3.09 -23.29 10.26
N VAL A 283 -3.47 -22.12 10.78
CA VAL A 283 -4.62 -21.35 10.30
C VAL A 283 -4.38 -20.86 8.87
N PHE A 284 -3.20 -20.33 8.61
CA PHE A 284 -2.82 -19.89 7.27
C PHE A 284 -2.83 -21.06 6.25
N ASN A 285 -2.25 -22.20 6.62
CA ASN A 285 -2.26 -23.40 5.78
C ASN A 285 -3.68 -23.90 5.53
N GLY A 286 -4.56 -23.86 6.55
CA GLY A 286 -5.96 -24.19 6.42
C GLY A 286 -6.74 -23.26 5.46
N TRP A 287 -6.33 -21.99 5.32
CA TRP A 287 -6.90 -21.09 4.32
C TRP A 287 -6.52 -21.52 2.90
N ILE A 288 -5.25 -21.93 2.69
CA ILE A 288 -4.80 -22.48 1.40
C ILE A 288 -5.63 -23.73 1.06
N ASP A 289 -5.74 -24.69 1.99
CA ASP A 289 -6.49 -25.93 1.76
C ASP A 289 -7.97 -25.63 1.42
N THR A 290 -8.56 -24.65 2.10
CA THR A 290 -9.94 -24.23 1.84
C THR A 290 -10.09 -23.67 0.43
N LEU A 291 -9.22 -22.77 -0.01
CA LEU A 291 -9.26 -22.19 -1.35
C LEU A 291 -9.01 -23.24 -2.44
N GLU A 292 -8.03 -24.11 -2.24
CA GLU A 292 -7.75 -25.22 -3.17
C GLU A 292 -8.95 -26.16 -3.31
N SER A 293 -9.73 -26.39 -2.22
CA SER A 293 -10.96 -27.19 -2.28
C SER A 293 -12.06 -26.56 -3.16
N TYR A 294 -12.03 -25.24 -3.35
CA TYR A 294 -12.88 -24.52 -4.32
C TYR A 294 -12.31 -24.47 -5.74
N GLY A 295 -11.14 -25.10 -5.98
CA GLY A 295 -10.47 -25.12 -7.26
C GLY A 295 -9.63 -23.86 -7.56
N VAL A 296 -9.28 -23.08 -6.54
CA VAL A 296 -8.44 -21.88 -6.66
C VAL A 296 -6.97 -22.29 -6.73
N HIS A 297 -6.25 -21.81 -7.75
CA HIS A 297 -4.79 -21.99 -7.86
C HIS A 297 -4.06 -21.01 -6.93
N VAL A 298 -3.82 -21.40 -5.68
CA VAL A 298 -3.10 -20.60 -4.68
C VAL A 298 -1.59 -20.76 -4.90
N ILE A 299 -0.87 -19.64 -4.98
CA ILE A 299 0.58 -19.66 -5.23
C ILE A 299 1.43 -19.61 -3.96
N ASN A 300 0.80 -19.36 -2.80
CA ASN A 300 1.53 -19.33 -1.53
C ASN A 300 2.14 -20.66 -1.16
N GLU A 301 3.38 -20.63 -0.67
CA GLU A 301 3.95 -21.79 -0.01
C GLU A 301 3.35 -21.99 1.39
N ARG A 302 3.17 -23.27 1.78
CA ARG A 302 2.74 -23.61 3.14
C ARG A 302 3.83 -23.28 4.15
N LYS A 303 3.43 -22.67 5.25
CA LYS A 303 4.33 -22.33 6.35
C LYS A 303 4.61 -23.56 7.22
N LYS A 304 5.85 -23.69 7.65
CA LYS A 304 6.32 -24.78 8.53
C LYS A 304 6.12 -24.43 10.00
#